data_410f5b339f1acfce376b0e7afa99a564
#
_entry.id   410f5b339f1acfce376b0e7afa99a564
#
_cell.length_a   1.000
_cell.length_b   1.000
_cell.length_c   1.000
_cell.angle_alpha   90.00
_cell.angle_beta   90.00
_cell.angle_gamma   90.00
#
_symmetry.space_group_name_H-M   'P 1'
#
loop_
_entity.id
_entity.type
_entity.pdbx_description
1 polymer ?
#
loop_
_entity_poly.entity_id
_entity_poly.type
_entity_poly.pdbx_seq_one_letter_code
_entity_poly.pdbx_strand_id
1 'polypeptide(L)'
;MTHELQGPEQDRAALLALIDRLAAAWSGDSPGAPCWLDPEARLDSNLHGQLGGAQDIQNALAADGRQGACTVRTSNRYAAAHGDEGVASFYAYGLLQNRSDAQQALLFGATVVLRATRTEGGWKVSHVRISSSWMRGSERLASHWLLPPSDAGWQVGDPPPVLVSELHSPWALQPIGTPPSDLFDAISELYSRYSFAIDQGDINLLIGSYTADIAGGFAPMGQYEGRHAVIGQLRSFRRHWPWMQHFADLVRVEADPDGRHANAIVGRIVPEQPMTPEGKPLYGAHYQLRARREEDGQWRFCWTDCRPGWFDTDSIPEFDIGHSTA
;
A
#
# COMPACT_ATOMS: atom_id res chain seq x y z
N MET A 1 35.87 -14.23 -5.65
CA MET A 1 34.48 -14.41 -6.12
C MET A 1 33.90 -13.02 -6.26
N THR A 2 33.81 -12.54 -7.48
CA THR A 2 33.19 -11.24 -7.80
C THR A 2 31.69 -11.41 -7.63
N HIS A 3 31.11 -10.81 -6.58
CA HIS A 3 29.67 -10.58 -6.53
C HIS A 3 29.31 -9.71 -7.75
N GLU A 4 28.64 -10.27 -8.74
CA GLU A 4 27.91 -9.47 -9.72
C GLU A 4 26.94 -8.61 -8.92
N LEU A 5 27.15 -7.30 -8.92
CA LEU A 5 26.22 -6.33 -8.36
C LEU A 5 24.88 -6.54 -9.10
N GLN A 6 23.89 -7.01 -8.39
CA GLN A 6 22.53 -7.12 -8.93
C GLN A 6 22.10 -5.70 -9.34
N GLY A 7 21.50 -5.57 -10.52
CA GLY A 7 21.04 -4.27 -11.01
C GLY A 7 19.86 -3.75 -10.16
N PRO A 8 19.58 -2.44 -10.17
CA PRO A 8 18.52 -1.81 -9.36
C PRO A 8 17.13 -2.45 -9.53
N GLU A 9 16.81 -2.93 -10.73
CA GLU A 9 15.55 -3.62 -11.03
C GLU A 9 15.48 -5.00 -10.34
N GLN A 10 16.59 -5.72 -10.24
CA GLN A 10 16.64 -7.00 -9.54
C GLN A 10 16.48 -6.81 -8.03
N ASP A 11 17.07 -5.75 -7.48
CA ASP A 11 16.91 -5.39 -6.08
C ASP A 11 15.45 -5.06 -5.74
N ARG A 12 14.82 -4.26 -6.60
CA ARG A 12 13.42 -3.92 -6.47
C ARG A 12 12.54 -5.17 -6.51
N ALA A 13 12.73 -6.05 -7.49
CA ALA A 13 11.99 -7.30 -7.60
C ALA A 13 12.19 -8.20 -6.36
N ALA A 14 13.41 -8.28 -5.84
CA ALA A 14 13.71 -9.03 -4.63
C ALA A 14 13.02 -8.44 -3.39
N LEU A 15 13.00 -7.13 -3.24
CA LEU A 15 12.30 -6.44 -2.16
C LEU A 15 10.78 -6.61 -2.25
N LEU A 16 10.20 -6.54 -3.46
CA LEU A 16 8.77 -6.83 -3.68
C LEU A 16 8.42 -8.28 -3.33
N ALA A 17 9.31 -9.24 -3.58
CA ALA A 17 9.12 -10.62 -3.18
C ALA A 17 9.10 -10.82 -1.65
N LEU A 18 9.72 -9.94 -0.86
CA LEU A 18 9.63 -9.97 0.61
C LEU A 18 8.20 -9.63 1.08
N ILE A 19 7.47 -8.80 0.33
CA ILE A 19 6.04 -8.51 0.60
C ILE A 19 5.22 -9.80 0.50
N ASP A 20 5.45 -10.61 -0.56
CA ASP A 20 4.73 -11.87 -0.76
C ASP A 20 5.03 -12.87 0.35
N ARG A 21 6.30 -12.92 0.80
CA ARG A 21 6.71 -13.78 1.91
C ARG A 21 6.06 -13.39 3.23
N LEU A 22 5.96 -12.09 3.51
CA LEU A 22 5.28 -11.61 4.72
C LEU A 22 3.77 -11.91 4.65
N ALA A 23 3.12 -11.65 3.53
CA ALA A 23 1.70 -11.94 3.34
C ALA A 23 1.39 -13.45 3.50
N ALA A 24 2.23 -14.32 2.93
CA ALA A 24 2.13 -15.76 3.09
C ALA A 24 2.34 -16.20 4.55
N ALA A 25 3.35 -15.63 5.24
CA ALA A 25 3.58 -15.92 6.65
C ALA A 25 2.40 -15.49 7.53
N TRP A 26 1.81 -14.34 7.22
CA TRP A 26 0.63 -13.82 7.94
C TRP A 26 -0.62 -14.66 7.65
N SER A 27 -0.77 -15.18 6.44
CA SER A 27 -1.84 -16.13 6.09
C SER A 27 -1.64 -17.54 6.66
N GLY A 28 -0.47 -17.83 7.26
CA GLY A 28 -0.15 -19.15 7.78
C GLY A 28 0.34 -20.13 6.71
N ASP A 29 0.63 -19.64 5.49
CA ASP A 29 1.04 -20.45 4.32
C ASP A 29 2.56 -20.56 4.16
N SER A 30 3.34 -20.21 5.18
CA SER A 30 4.80 -20.23 5.15
C SER A 30 5.37 -21.30 6.10
N PRO A 31 5.44 -22.57 5.69
CA PRO A 31 6.03 -23.61 6.51
C PRO A 31 7.55 -23.47 6.56
N GLY A 32 8.13 -23.69 7.73
CA GLY A 32 9.57 -23.74 7.95
C GLY A 32 10.17 -22.47 8.56
N ALA A 33 11.50 -22.42 8.59
CA ALA A 33 12.22 -21.31 9.21
C ALA A 33 12.05 -20.00 8.40
N PRO A 34 11.90 -18.85 9.05
CA PRO A 34 11.71 -17.56 8.38
C PRO A 34 13.01 -16.99 7.79
N CYS A 35 13.57 -17.67 6.80
CA CYS A 35 14.87 -17.31 6.18
C CYS A 35 14.88 -15.95 5.47
N TRP A 36 13.70 -15.36 5.23
CA TRP A 36 13.51 -14.02 4.66
C TRP A 36 13.59 -12.89 5.69
N LEU A 37 13.54 -13.24 6.99
CA LEU A 37 13.79 -12.32 8.09
C LEU A 37 15.26 -12.39 8.51
N ASP A 38 15.81 -11.26 8.95
CA ASP A 38 17.05 -11.25 9.71
C ASP A 38 16.83 -11.98 11.05
N PRO A 39 17.78 -12.77 11.57
CA PRO A 39 17.63 -13.40 12.89
C PRO A 39 17.30 -12.42 14.03
N GLU A 40 17.80 -11.18 13.94
CA GLU A 40 17.60 -10.09 14.88
C GLU A 40 16.46 -9.12 14.45
N ALA A 41 15.63 -9.53 13.48
CA ALA A 41 14.55 -8.71 12.95
C ALA A 41 13.62 -8.20 14.06
N ARG A 42 13.02 -7.02 13.84
CA ARG A 42 12.08 -6.40 14.77
C ARG A 42 10.71 -6.23 14.12
N LEU A 43 9.67 -6.35 14.94
CA LEU A 43 8.30 -6.02 14.60
C LEU A 43 7.78 -4.94 15.54
N ASP A 44 7.25 -3.85 14.99
CA ASP A 44 6.37 -2.91 15.67
C ASP A 44 4.97 -3.03 15.07
N SER A 45 4.00 -3.44 15.84
CA SER A 45 2.62 -3.65 15.38
C SER A 45 1.62 -3.24 16.46
N ASN A 46 0.57 -2.51 16.07
CA ASN A 46 -0.54 -2.26 16.99
C ASN A 46 -1.33 -3.55 17.29
N LEU A 47 -1.28 -4.55 16.40
CA LEU A 47 -1.95 -5.83 16.60
C LEU A 47 -1.12 -6.79 17.47
N HIS A 48 0.18 -6.89 17.21
CA HIS A 48 1.06 -7.92 17.80
C HIS A 48 2.06 -7.37 18.84
N GLY A 49 2.14 -6.03 19.00
CA GLY A 49 3.10 -5.37 19.89
C GLY A 49 4.49 -5.24 19.28
N GLN A 50 5.47 -5.13 20.17
CA GLN A 50 6.88 -5.06 19.84
C GLN A 50 7.54 -6.43 20.07
N LEU A 51 8.10 -7.00 18.99
CA LEU A 51 8.75 -8.31 19.04
C LEU A 51 10.15 -8.22 18.43
N GLY A 52 11.05 -9.05 18.93
CA GLY A 52 12.40 -9.26 18.40
C GLY A 52 12.66 -10.72 18.09
N GLY A 53 13.36 -10.96 16.98
CA GLY A 53 13.69 -12.29 16.50
C GLY A 53 12.73 -12.83 15.45
N ALA A 54 13.32 -13.42 14.41
CA ALA A 54 12.60 -13.88 13.23
C ALA A 54 11.49 -14.91 13.56
N GLN A 55 11.77 -15.85 14.48
CA GLN A 55 10.81 -16.90 14.84
C GLN A 55 9.60 -16.37 15.60
N ASP A 56 9.82 -15.41 16.52
CA ASP A 56 8.75 -14.81 17.32
C ASP A 56 7.82 -13.97 16.43
N ILE A 57 8.40 -13.24 15.46
CA ILE A 57 7.63 -12.49 14.46
C ILE A 57 6.78 -13.44 13.63
N GLN A 58 7.34 -14.52 13.11
CA GLN A 58 6.58 -15.51 12.32
C GLN A 58 5.46 -16.14 13.14
N ASN A 59 5.73 -16.50 14.40
CA ASN A 59 4.74 -17.08 15.29
C ASN A 59 3.59 -16.13 15.59
N ALA A 60 3.88 -14.84 15.75
CA ALA A 60 2.87 -13.81 16.00
C ALA A 60 1.96 -13.60 14.78
N LEU A 61 2.54 -13.50 13.59
CA LEU A 61 1.77 -13.38 12.35
C LEU A 61 0.87 -14.61 12.12
N ALA A 62 1.42 -15.81 12.28
CA ALA A 62 0.66 -17.06 12.12
C ALA A 62 -0.43 -17.25 13.20
N ALA A 63 -0.34 -16.52 14.33
CA ALA A 63 -1.32 -16.59 15.41
C ALA A 63 -2.71 -16.09 14.98
N ASP A 64 -2.79 -15.19 14.01
CA ASP A 64 -4.05 -14.69 13.47
C ASP A 64 -4.89 -15.81 12.83
N GLY A 65 -4.23 -16.85 12.30
CA GLY A 65 -4.90 -18.05 11.77
C GLY A 65 -5.29 -19.11 12.81
N ARG A 66 -4.96 -18.93 14.10
CA ARG A 66 -5.17 -20.00 15.10
C ARG A 66 -6.62 -20.34 15.38
N GLN A 67 -7.49 -19.33 15.34
CA GLN A 67 -8.95 -19.52 15.58
C GLN A 67 -9.72 -19.87 14.29
N GLY A 68 -9.04 -19.84 13.13
CA GLY A 68 -9.70 -20.06 11.86
C GLY A 68 -8.73 -19.99 10.69
N ALA A 69 -9.23 -19.62 9.52
CA ALA A 69 -8.40 -19.28 8.37
C ALA A 69 -8.06 -17.78 8.42
N CYS A 70 -6.82 -17.45 8.12
CA CYS A 70 -6.40 -16.08 7.85
C CYS A 70 -5.99 -16.00 6.37
N THR A 71 -6.52 -15.02 5.65
CA THR A 71 -6.10 -14.74 4.28
C THR A 71 -5.69 -13.29 4.21
N VAL A 72 -4.47 -13.00 3.80
CA VAL A 72 -3.95 -11.64 3.62
C VAL A 72 -3.65 -11.40 2.15
N ARG A 73 -4.21 -10.32 1.60
CA ARG A 73 -3.98 -9.84 0.24
C ARG A 73 -3.25 -8.50 0.30
N THR A 74 -2.49 -8.21 -0.73
CA THR A 74 -1.67 -7.00 -0.81
C THR A 74 -2.06 -6.14 -2.01
N SER A 75 -1.95 -4.82 -1.86
CA SER A 75 -2.08 -3.83 -2.93
C SER A 75 -1.14 -2.65 -2.66
N ASN A 76 -1.07 -1.67 -3.56
CA ASN A 76 -0.30 -0.43 -3.38
C ASN A 76 1.17 -0.72 -3.00
N ARG A 77 1.79 -1.62 -3.75
CA ARG A 77 3.15 -2.09 -3.47
C ARG A 77 4.20 -1.07 -3.92
N TYR A 78 5.20 -0.88 -3.09
CA TYR A 78 6.36 -0.02 -3.36
C TYR A 78 7.63 -0.67 -2.84
N ALA A 79 8.73 -0.52 -3.57
CA ALA A 79 10.05 -0.92 -3.09
C ALA A 79 11.15 -0.02 -3.68
N ALA A 80 12.15 0.29 -2.87
CA ALA A 80 13.33 1.03 -3.27
C ALA A 80 14.57 0.50 -2.55
N ALA A 81 15.72 0.55 -3.22
CA ALA A 81 17.02 0.19 -2.66
C ALA A 81 18.08 1.26 -2.96
N HIS A 82 19.01 1.39 -2.03
CA HIS A 82 20.23 2.18 -2.21
C HIS A 82 21.38 1.51 -1.45
N GLY A 83 22.40 1.04 -2.16
CA GLY A 83 23.47 0.23 -1.58
C GLY A 83 22.89 -1.06 -0.97
N ASP A 84 23.21 -1.30 0.29
CA ASP A 84 22.78 -2.48 1.03
C ASP A 84 21.52 -2.25 1.88
N GLU A 85 20.91 -1.08 1.78
CA GLU A 85 19.68 -0.72 2.45
C GLU A 85 18.52 -0.76 1.47
N GLY A 86 17.40 -1.39 1.89
CA GLY A 86 16.17 -1.48 1.13
C GLY A 86 14.95 -1.18 1.98
N VAL A 87 13.92 -0.67 1.32
CA VAL A 87 12.61 -0.42 1.92
C VAL A 87 11.53 -0.97 1.01
N ALA A 88 10.43 -1.44 1.60
CA ALA A 88 9.22 -1.76 0.87
C ALA A 88 7.99 -1.34 1.68
N SER A 89 6.89 -1.08 1.01
CA SER A 89 5.60 -0.88 1.65
C SER A 89 4.47 -1.45 0.82
N PHE A 90 3.37 -1.72 1.49
CA PHE A 90 2.14 -2.19 0.85
C PHE A 90 0.95 -1.98 1.76
N TYR A 91 -0.22 -2.04 1.18
CA TYR A 91 -1.46 -2.20 1.92
C TYR A 91 -1.82 -3.67 2.02
N ALA A 92 -2.18 -4.09 3.22
CA ALA A 92 -2.75 -5.40 3.48
C ALA A 92 -4.24 -5.26 3.79
N TYR A 93 -5.07 -6.10 3.17
CA TYR A 93 -6.42 -6.36 3.65
C TYR A 93 -6.55 -7.85 3.90
N GLY A 94 -7.06 -8.17 5.09
CA GLY A 94 -7.09 -9.54 5.56
C GLY A 94 -8.48 -9.96 6.00
N LEU A 95 -8.75 -11.24 5.85
CA LEU A 95 -9.96 -11.90 6.29
C LEU A 95 -9.60 -12.99 7.30
N LEU A 96 -10.06 -12.84 8.54
CA LEU A 96 -10.09 -13.91 9.52
C LEU A 96 -11.46 -14.57 9.45
N GLN A 97 -11.50 -15.89 9.35
CA GLN A 97 -12.74 -16.63 9.22
C GLN A 97 -12.74 -17.84 10.17
N ASN A 98 -13.79 -17.98 10.98
CA ASN A 98 -13.91 -19.12 11.89
C ASN A 98 -14.06 -20.43 11.09
N ARG A 99 -13.29 -21.47 11.45
CA ARG A 99 -13.33 -22.76 10.75
C ARG A 99 -14.67 -23.48 10.89
N SER A 100 -15.35 -23.32 12.02
CA SER A 100 -16.61 -24.00 12.33
C SER A 100 -17.86 -23.20 11.93
N ASP A 101 -17.69 -21.89 11.68
CA ASP A 101 -18.79 -20.99 11.32
C ASP A 101 -18.28 -19.89 10.38
N ALA A 102 -18.42 -20.13 9.09
CA ALA A 102 -17.95 -19.19 8.06
C ALA A 102 -18.68 -17.82 8.09
N GLN A 103 -19.81 -17.70 8.79
CA GLN A 103 -20.49 -16.40 8.97
C GLN A 103 -19.78 -15.55 10.03
N GLN A 104 -18.98 -16.15 10.91
CA GLN A 104 -18.13 -15.42 11.82
C GLN A 104 -16.82 -15.08 11.10
N ALA A 105 -16.77 -13.89 10.57
CA ALA A 105 -15.62 -13.35 9.86
C ALA A 105 -15.25 -11.97 10.40
N LEU A 106 -13.97 -11.61 10.29
CA LEU A 106 -13.42 -10.30 10.56
C LEU A 106 -12.57 -9.87 9.38
N LEU A 107 -12.93 -8.75 8.79
CA LEU A 107 -12.16 -8.07 7.76
C LEU A 107 -11.36 -6.94 8.40
N PHE A 108 -10.11 -6.77 7.99
CA PHE A 108 -9.24 -5.70 8.50
C PHE A 108 -8.35 -5.14 7.40
N GLY A 109 -7.89 -3.91 7.61
CA GLY A 109 -6.92 -3.25 6.74
C GLY A 109 -5.72 -2.72 7.49
N ALA A 110 -4.54 -2.85 6.90
CA ALA A 110 -3.29 -2.38 7.48
C ALA A 110 -2.37 -1.74 6.43
N THR A 111 -1.56 -0.80 6.90
CA THR A 111 -0.40 -0.27 6.19
C THR A 111 0.84 -0.96 6.74
N VAL A 112 1.66 -1.50 5.86
CA VAL A 112 2.90 -2.21 6.22
C VAL A 112 4.10 -1.52 5.61
N VAL A 113 5.15 -1.34 6.41
CA VAL A 113 6.45 -0.84 5.95
C VAL A 113 7.53 -1.80 6.40
N LEU A 114 8.42 -2.15 5.47
CA LEU A 114 9.56 -3.03 5.69
C LEU A 114 10.87 -2.24 5.52
N ARG A 115 11.83 -2.52 6.38
CA ARG A 115 13.25 -2.25 6.11
C ARG A 115 13.94 -3.58 5.87
N ALA A 116 14.82 -3.60 4.89
CA ALA A 116 15.60 -4.79 4.55
C ALA A 116 17.06 -4.42 4.38
N THR A 117 17.93 -5.38 4.64
CA THR A 117 19.37 -5.24 4.46
C THR A 117 19.87 -6.34 3.53
N ARG A 118 20.78 -6.02 2.65
CA ARG A 118 21.43 -6.98 1.76
C ARG A 118 22.44 -7.80 2.55
N THR A 119 22.37 -9.11 2.38
CA THR A 119 23.29 -10.10 2.94
C THR A 119 23.92 -10.92 1.83
N GLU A 120 24.88 -11.80 2.14
CA GLU A 120 25.42 -12.78 1.16
C GLU A 120 24.34 -13.69 0.58
N GLY A 121 23.26 -13.94 1.35
CA GLY A 121 22.12 -14.78 0.95
C GLY A 121 20.98 -14.01 0.28
N GLY A 122 21.16 -12.72 -0.06
CA GLY A 122 20.14 -11.85 -0.63
C GLY A 122 19.52 -10.89 0.39
N TRP A 123 18.42 -10.26 0.02
CA TRP A 123 17.72 -9.32 0.87
C TRP A 123 17.01 -10.02 2.04
N LYS A 124 17.16 -9.48 3.26
CA LYS A 124 16.46 -9.91 4.46
C LYS A 124 15.78 -8.74 5.15
N VAL A 125 14.57 -8.97 5.64
CA VAL A 125 13.84 -7.95 6.40
C VAL A 125 14.46 -7.83 7.78
N SER A 126 14.89 -6.62 8.13
CA SER A 126 15.43 -6.27 9.45
C SER A 126 14.38 -5.61 10.37
N HIS A 127 13.35 -4.98 9.78
CA HIS A 127 12.29 -4.34 10.56
C HIS A 127 10.96 -4.38 9.81
N VAL A 128 9.90 -4.76 10.51
CA VAL A 128 8.52 -4.75 10.05
C VAL A 128 7.71 -3.78 10.90
N ARG A 129 6.97 -2.87 10.25
CA ARG A 129 5.94 -2.05 10.90
C ARG A 129 4.58 -2.39 10.34
N ILE A 130 3.62 -2.74 11.19
CA ILE A 130 2.24 -3.04 10.82
C ILE A 130 1.30 -2.10 11.58
N SER A 131 0.61 -1.23 10.87
CA SER A 131 -0.40 -0.33 11.43
C SER A 131 -1.75 -0.68 10.83
N SER A 132 -2.56 -1.43 11.57
CA SER A 132 -3.97 -1.66 11.22
C SER A 132 -4.79 -0.43 11.61
N SER A 133 -5.59 0.08 10.68
CA SER A 133 -6.35 1.31 10.83
C SER A 133 -7.86 1.08 10.96
N TRP A 134 -8.35 -0.07 10.55
CA TRP A 134 -9.76 -0.43 10.66
C TRP A 134 -9.95 -1.94 10.70
N MET A 135 -11.07 -2.35 11.30
CA MET A 135 -11.59 -3.72 11.23
C MET A 135 -13.11 -3.72 11.20
N ARG A 136 -13.70 -4.76 10.66
CA ARG A 136 -15.15 -4.92 10.56
C ARG A 136 -15.55 -6.38 10.69
N GLY A 137 -16.52 -6.70 11.54
CA GLY A 137 -17.04 -8.06 11.73
C GLY A 137 -16.90 -8.57 13.15
N SER A 138 -16.58 -9.84 13.34
CA SER A 138 -16.54 -10.48 14.65
C SER A 138 -15.23 -10.19 15.39
N GLU A 139 -15.27 -9.22 16.31
CA GLU A 139 -14.12 -8.83 17.14
C GLU A 139 -13.54 -9.99 17.96
N ARG A 140 -14.31 -11.05 18.22
CA ARG A 140 -13.83 -12.24 18.94
C ARG A 140 -12.65 -12.89 18.23
N LEU A 141 -12.58 -12.82 16.89
CA LEU A 141 -11.47 -13.37 16.12
C LEU A 141 -10.16 -12.57 16.30
N ALA A 142 -10.26 -11.32 16.75
CA ALA A 142 -9.15 -10.44 17.07
C ALA A 142 -8.87 -10.31 18.58
N SER A 143 -9.43 -11.17 19.42
CA SER A 143 -9.31 -11.08 20.88
C SER A 143 -7.87 -11.20 21.43
N HIS A 144 -6.94 -11.67 20.59
CA HIS A 144 -5.51 -11.76 20.90
C HIS A 144 -4.72 -10.51 20.46
N TRP A 145 -5.34 -9.59 19.72
CA TRP A 145 -4.67 -8.35 19.33
C TRP A 145 -4.55 -7.39 20.51
N LEU A 146 -3.39 -6.75 20.62
CA LEU A 146 -3.07 -5.88 21.76
C LEU A 146 -3.82 -4.55 21.71
N LEU A 147 -3.83 -3.91 20.55
CA LEU A 147 -4.52 -2.64 20.32
C LEU A 147 -5.26 -2.73 18.99
N PRO A 148 -6.42 -3.40 18.94
CA PRO A 148 -7.22 -3.48 17.71
C PRO A 148 -7.72 -2.07 17.32
N PRO A 149 -7.89 -1.80 16.01
CA PRO A 149 -8.46 -0.54 15.56
C PRO A 149 -9.88 -0.33 16.11
N SER A 150 -10.18 0.91 16.45
CA SER A 150 -11.52 1.32 16.87
C SER A 150 -11.98 2.56 16.11
N ASP A 151 -13.28 2.80 16.05
CA ASP A 151 -13.84 3.99 15.40
C ASP A 151 -13.43 5.30 16.11
N ALA A 152 -13.04 5.23 17.38
CA ALA A 152 -12.53 6.37 18.14
C ALA A 152 -11.13 6.81 17.68
N GLY A 153 -10.40 5.93 16.96
CA GLY A 153 -9.01 6.17 16.58
C GLY A 153 -8.10 6.28 17.81
N TRP A 154 -6.91 6.85 17.61
CA TRP A 154 -5.95 7.08 18.69
C TRP A 154 -6.45 8.13 19.68
N GLN A 155 -6.35 7.84 20.97
CA GLN A 155 -6.74 8.72 22.07
C GLN A 155 -5.52 9.11 22.92
N VAL A 156 -5.65 10.22 23.65
CA VAL A 156 -4.61 10.63 24.61
C VAL A 156 -4.47 9.58 25.71
N GLY A 157 -3.27 9.02 25.84
CA GLY A 157 -2.96 7.94 26.77
C GLY A 157 -2.77 6.58 26.09
N ASP A 158 -3.17 6.45 24.83
CA ASP A 158 -2.85 5.26 24.05
C ASP A 158 -1.34 5.19 23.73
N PRO A 159 -0.80 3.98 23.48
CA PRO A 159 0.57 3.83 22.98
C PRO A 159 0.81 4.70 21.72
N PRO A 160 2.04 5.21 21.53
CA PRO A 160 2.37 5.96 20.33
C PRO A 160 2.04 5.18 19.05
N PRO A 161 1.60 5.85 17.97
CA PRO A 161 1.38 5.20 16.69
C PRO A 161 2.64 4.46 16.23
N VAL A 162 2.51 3.21 15.81
CA VAL A 162 3.64 2.39 15.33
C VAL A 162 4.17 2.87 13.97
N LEU A 163 3.37 3.65 13.26
CA LEU A 163 3.70 4.23 11.97
C LEU A 163 3.36 5.72 11.98
N VAL A 164 4.38 6.56 11.76
CA VAL A 164 4.28 8.00 11.54
C VAL A 164 4.94 8.26 10.19
N SER A 165 4.21 8.81 9.23
CA SER A 165 4.64 8.88 7.83
C SER A 165 5.96 9.62 7.65
N GLU A 166 6.12 10.76 8.29
CA GLU A 166 7.32 11.61 8.18
C GLU A 166 8.60 10.94 8.70
N LEU A 167 8.47 9.86 9.49
CA LEU A 167 9.58 9.11 10.07
C LEU A 167 9.73 7.71 9.49
N HIS A 168 8.62 7.12 9.06
CA HIS A 168 8.55 5.68 8.78
C HIS A 168 8.06 5.34 7.39
N SER A 169 7.62 6.31 6.57
CA SER A 169 7.28 6.02 5.19
C SER A 169 8.52 5.56 4.42
N PRO A 170 8.37 4.70 3.40
CA PRO A 170 9.52 4.29 2.61
C PRO A 170 10.24 5.47 1.96
N TRP A 171 9.53 6.54 1.61
CA TRP A 171 10.10 7.77 1.03
C TRP A 171 10.87 8.62 2.05
N ALA A 172 10.54 8.51 3.35
CA ALA A 172 11.32 9.13 4.43
C ALA A 172 12.55 8.30 4.79
N LEU A 173 12.40 6.96 4.81
CA LEU A 173 13.48 6.02 5.12
C LEU A 173 14.51 5.93 3.98
N GLN A 174 14.07 6.00 2.74
CA GLN A 174 14.88 5.89 1.53
C GLN A 174 14.50 6.98 0.52
N PRO A 175 14.93 8.26 0.76
CA PRO A 175 14.57 9.38 -0.10
C PRO A 175 15.25 9.34 -1.47
N ILE A 176 16.33 8.57 -1.60
CA ILE A 176 17.09 8.37 -2.83
C ILE A 176 16.91 6.90 -3.24
N GLY A 177 16.03 6.66 -4.18
CA GLY A 177 15.85 5.35 -4.81
C GLY A 177 16.03 5.46 -6.32
N THR A 178 16.42 4.37 -6.97
CA THR A 178 16.41 4.33 -8.44
C THR A 178 14.95 4.20 -8.89
N PRO A 179 14.43 5.18 -9.66
CA PRO A 179 13.08 5.07 -10.18
C PRO A 179 12.97 3.88 -11.14
N PRO A 180 11.80 3.23 -11.25
CA PRO A 180 11.59 2.17 -12.22
C PRO A 180 11.82 2.66 -13.65
N SER A 181 12.41 1.83 -14.49
CA SER A 181 12.57 2.10 -15.93
C SER A 181 11.27 1.86 -16.71
N ASP A 182 10.44 0.97 -16.23
CA ASP A 182 9.15 0.65 -16.81
C ASP A 182 8.09 1.68 -16.40
N LEU A 183 7.27 2.13 -17.38
CA LEU A 183 6.24 3.13 -17.15
C LEU A 183 5.12 2.62 -16.23
N PHE A 184 4.71 1.36 -16.38
CA PHE A 184 3.67 0.78 -15.55
C PHE A 184 4.09 0.80 -14.08
N ASP A 185 5.31 0.37 -13.80
CA ASP A 185 5.88 0.38 -12.47
C ASP A 185 6.01 1.80 -11.91
N ALA A 186 6.48 2.76 -12.73
CA ALA A 186 6.64 4.16 -12.31
C ALA A 186 5.29 4.80 -11.91
N ILE A 187 4.23 4.54 -12.67
CA ILE A 187 2.88 5.07 -12.37
C ILE A 187 2.23 4.31 -11.21
N SER A 188 2.47 2.99 -11.08
CA SER A 188 2.03 2.19 -9.93
C SER A 188 2.64 2.72 -8.62
N GLU A 189 3.94 3.04 -8.63
CA GLU A 189 4.61 3.64 -7.47
C GLU A 189 4.12 5.05 -7.15
N LEU A 190 3.86 5.87 -8.17
CA LEU A 190 3.25 7.18 -7.98
C LEU A 190 1.90 7.06 -7.28
N TYR A 191 1.07 6.10 -7.70
CA TYR A 191 -0.22 5.86 -7.06
C TYR A 191 -0.08 5.32 -5.63
N SER A 192 0.88 4.43 -5.40
CA SER A 192 1.19 3.91 -4.06
C SER A 192 1.64 5.04 -3.11
N ARG A 193 2.49 5.96 -3.60
CA ARG A 193 2.92 7.16 -2.86
C ARG A 193 1.74 8.08 -2.53
N TYR A 194 0.89 8.36 -3.51
CA TYR A 194 -0.33 9.16 -3.32
C TYR A 194 -1.24 8.54 -2.27
N SER A 195 -1.55 7.25 -2.40
CA SER A 195 -2.42 6.52 -1.48
C SER A 195 -1.87 6.55 -0.06
N PHE A 196 -0.59 6.24 0.10
CA PHE A 196 0.08 6.29 1.39
C PHE A 196 -0.01 7.69 2.01
N ALA A 197 0.27 8.73 1.21
CA ALA A 197 0.25 10.12 1.65
C ALA A 197 -1.13 10.58 2.13
N ILE A 198 -2.19 10.27 1.37
CA ILE A 198 -3.54 10.66 1.74
C ILE A 198 -4.03 9.89 2.97
N ASP A 199 -3.74 8.59 3.05
CA ASP A 199 -4.20 7.74 4.13
C ASP A 199 -3.47 7.99 5.45
N GLN A 200 -2.20 8.38 5.40
CA GLN A 200 -1.41 8.77 6.57
C GLN A 200 -1.49 10.27 6.89
N GLY A 201 -2.14 11.07 6.02
CA GLY A 201 -2.24 12.53 6.20
C GLY A 201 -0.94 13.28 5.98
N ASP A 202 0.01 12.72 5.23
CA ASP A 202 1.32 13.30 4.93
C ASP A 202 1.22 14.34 3.82
N ILE A 203 1.17 15.61 4.22
CA ILE A 203 1.02 16.74 3.31
C ILE A 203 2.24 16.89 2.38
N ASN A 204 3.45 16.67 2.89
CA ASN A 204 4.66 16.81 2.10
C ASN A 204 4.73 15.75 0.99
N LEU A 205 4.36 14.53 1.33
CA LEU A 205 4.31 13.44 0.36
C LEU A 205 3.20 13.67 -0.69
N LEU A 206 2.03 14.21 -0.28
CA LEU A 206 0.97 14.64 -1.22
C LEU A 206 1.44 15.74 -2.16
N ILE A 207 2.17 16.75 -1.66
CA ILE A 207 2.77 17.80 -2.49
C ILE A 207 3.67 17.19 -3.57
N GLY A 208 4.47 16.19 -3.21
CA GLY A 208 5.33 15.45 -4.14
C GLY A 208 4.58 14.60 -5.16
N SER A 209 3.32 14.26 -4.92
CA SER A 209 2.51 13.40 -5.78
C SER A 209 1.74 14.15 -6.86
N TYR A 210 1.58 15.48 -6.73
CA TYR A 210 0.82 16.32 -7.65
C TYR A 210 1.66 17.39 -8.31
N THR A 211 1.34 17.72 -9.57
CA THR A 211 1.87 18.91 -10.24
C THR A 211 1.27 20.18 -9.59
N ALA A 212 1.88 21.34 -9.80
CA ALA A 212 1.37 22.60 -9.26
C ALA A 212 -0.02 22.96 -9.77
N ASP A 213 -0.32 22.58 -11.02
CA ASP A 213 -1.52 22.85 -11.80
C ASP A 213 -2.49 21.66 -11.85
N ILE A 214 -2.38 20.68 -10.96
CA ILE A 214 -3.32 19.57 -10.89
C ILE A 214 -4.77 20.03 -10.94
N ALA A 215 -5.60 19.40 -11.76
CA ALA A 215 -7.02 19.66 -11.87
C ALA A 215 -7.82 18.37 -11.95
N GLY A 216 -9.14 18.46 -11.76
CA GLY A 216 -10.04 17.32 -12.02
C GLY A 216 -11.14 17.13 -10.99
N GLY A 217 -11.81 15.98 -11.13
CA GLY A 217 -12.91 15.53 -10.29
C GLY A 217 -12.42 14.72 -9.08
N PHE A 218 -12.68 15.22 -7.91
CA PHE A 218 -12.33 14.58 -6.63
C PHE A 218 -13.62 14.13 -5.92
N ALA A 219 -14.32 13.16 -6.50
CA ALA A 219 -15.57 12.67 -5.95
C ALA A 219 -15.42 12.15 -4.52
N PRO A 220 -16.36 12.45 -3.59
CA PRO A 220 -17.60 13.21 -3.80
C PRO A 220 -17.44 14.74 -3.63
N MET A 221 -16.22 15.26 -3.54
CA MET A 221 -15.92 16.65 -3.14
C MET A 221 -16.15 17.67 -4.27
N GLY A 222 -16.15 17.26 -5.55
CA GLY A 222 -16.34 18.12 -6.72
C GLY A 222 -15.08 18.37 -7.54
N GLN A 223 -15.10 19.43 -8.34
CA GLN A 223 -14.00 19.84 -9.22
C GLN A 223 -13.08 20.82 -8.49
N TYR A 224 -11.77 20.58 -8.60
CA TYR A 224 -10.74 21.42 -8.01
C TYR A 224 -9.58 21.63 -8.99
N GLU A 225 -8.90 22.75 -8.84
CA GLU A 225 -7.71 23.13 -9.59
C GLU A 225 -6.67 23.72 -8.66
N GLY A 226 -5.40 23.40 -8.91
CA GLY A 226 -4.26 23.85 -8.14
C GLY A 226 -3.98 22.97 -6.91
N ARG A 227 -2.71 22.59 -6.77
CA ARG A 227 -2.24 21.63 -5.77
C ARG A 227 -2.64 21.96 -4.34
N HIS A 228 -2.57 23.23 -3.94
CA HIS A 228 -2.91 23.63 -2.57
C HIS A 228 -4.41 23.53 -2.28
N ALA A 229 -5.26 23.88 -3.25
CA ALA A 229 -6.71 23.72 -3.13
C ALA A 229 -7.10 22.26 -3.03
N VAL A 230 -6.55 21.41 -3.91
CA VAL A 230 -6.76 19.95 -3.92
C VAL A 230 -6.36 19.33 -2.58
N ILE A 231 -5.13 19.60 -2.10
CA ILE A 231 -4.62 19.02 -0.84
C ILE A 231 -5.44 19.52 0.36
N GLY A 232 -5.80 20.79 0.39
CA GLY A 232 -6.64 21.36 1.44
C GLY A 232 -7.99 20.65 1.53
N GLN A 233 -8.62 20.38 0.39
CA GLN A 233 -9.90 19.69 0.32
C GLN A 233 -9.78 18.21 0.70
N LEU A 234 -8.78 17.50 0.19
CA LEU A 234 -8.50 16.11 0.55
C LEU A 234 -8.29 15.95 2.06
N ARG A 235 -7.52 16.85 2.68
CA ARG A 235 -7.30 16.87 4.12
C ARG A 235 -8.59 17.11 4.90
N SER A 236 -9.44 18.06 4.45
CA SER A 236 -10.72 18.33 5.08
C SER A 236 -11.64 17.11 5.03
N PHE A 237 -11.74 16.49 3.86
CA PHE A 237 -12.54 15.28 3.67
C PHE A 237 -12.04 14.13 4.56
N ARG A 238 -10.72 13.89 4.61
CA ARG A 238 -10.11 12.80 5.36
C ARG A 238 -10.41 12.82 6.85
N ARG A 239 -10.62 14.00 7.44
CA ARG A 239 -10.97 14.14 8.86
C ARG A 239 -12.25 13.41 9.26
N HIS A 240 -13.20 13.28 8.34
CA HIS A 240 -14.49 12.63 8.57
C HIS A 240 -14.42 11.10 8.31
N TRP A 241 -13.34 10.64 7.66
CA TRP A 241 -13.17 9.25 7.24
C TRP A 241 -11.77 8.74 7.60
N PRO A 242 -11.36 8.77 8.88
CA PRO A 242 -9.98 8.43 9.30
C PRO A 242 -9.61 6.97 9.02
N TRP A 243 -10.59 6.09 8.91
CA TRP A 243 -10.45 4.67 8.61
C TRP A 243 -10.36 4.34 7.11
N MET A 244 -10.61 5.31 6.23
CA MET A 244 -10.53 5.07 4.79
C MET A 244 -9.11 4.70 4.37
N GLN A 245 -8.99 3.65 3.58
CA GLN A 245 -7.74 3.19 3.01
C GLN A 245 -7.90 2.97 1.50
N HIS A 246 -6.92 3.43 0.70
CA HIS A 246 -7.02 3.47 -0.76
C HIS A 246 -6.44 2.20 -1.40
N PHE A 247 -7.02 1.03 -1.11
CA PHE A 247 -6.64 -0.22 -1.80
C PHE A 247 -6.92 -0.12 -3.29
N ALA A 248 -5.92 -0.38 -4.11
CA ALA A 248 -6.08 -0.30 -5.54
C ALA A 248 -4.94 -0.99 -6.30
N ASP A 249 -5.23 -1.32 -7.56
CA ASP A 249 -4.24 -1.78 -8.52
C ASP A 249 -4.23 -0.86 -9.74
N LEU A 250 -3.06 -0.62 -10.32
CA LEU A 250 -2.94 -0.05 -11.66
C LEU A 250 -3.37 -1.12 -12.66
N VAL A 251 -4.40 -0.85 -13.47
CA VAL A 251 -4.96 -1.84 -14.41
C VAL A 251 -4.62 -1.54 -15.86
N ARG A 252 -4.37 -0.26 -16.18
CA ARG A 252 -3.97 0.16 -17.53
C ARG A 252 -3.13 1.43 -17.47
N VAL A 253 -2.10 1.52 -18.31
CA VAL A 253 -1.31 2.73 -18.51
C VAL A 253 -0.95 2.87 -19.98
N GLU A 254 -1.00 4.09 -20.51
CA GLU A 254 -0.61 4.42 -21.87
C GLU A 254 0.21 5.71 -21.89
N ALA A 255 1.39 5.64 -22.52
CA ALA A 255 2.20 6.83 -22.72
C ALA A 255 1.62 7.68 -23.85
N ASP A 256 1.63 9.00 -23.67
CA ASP A 256 1.37 9.91 -24.78
C ASP A 256 2.56 9.96 -25.75
N PRO A 257 2.32 10.29 -27.03
CA PRO A 257 3.39 10.39 -28.02
C PRO A 257 4.50 11.41 -27.69
N ASP A 258 4.23 12.34 -26.78
CA ASP A 258 5.20 13.35 -26.34
C ASP A 258 6.26 12.80 -25.38
N GLY A 259 6.08 11.55 -24.87
CA GLY A 259 6.97 10.89 -23.92
C GLY A 259 7.02 11.56 -22.53
N ARG A 260 6.18 12.57 -22.29
CA ARG A 260 6.13 13.32 -21.04
C ARG A 260 4.85 13.13 -20.25
N HIS A 261 3.79 12.64 -20.87
CA HIS A 261 2.51 12.36 -20.24
C HIS A 261 2.17 10.88 -20.35
N ALA A 262 1.37 10.42 -19.38
CA ALA A 262 0.81 9.09 -19.37
C ALA A 262 -0.59 9.11 -18.80
N ASN A 263 -1.50 8.35 -19.41
CA ASN A 263 -2.85 8.13 -18.94
C ASN A 263 -2.91 6.80 -18.21
N ALA A 264 -3.63 6.75 -17.11
CA ALA A 264 -3.70 5.56 -16.26
C ALA A 264 -5.13 5.32 -15.76
N ILE A 265 -5.50 4.03 -15.66
CA ILE A 265 -6.70 3.58 -14.96
C ILE A 265 -6.25 2.78 -13.74
N VAL A 266 -6.72 3.22 -12.59
CA VAL A 266 -6.48 2.55 -11.32
C VAL A 266 -7.80 2.03 -10.78
N GLY A 267 -7.90 0.70 -10.60
CA GLY A 267 -9.06 0.03 -10.05
C GLY A 267 -9.07 0.09 -8.52
N ARG A 268 -10.17 0.57 -7.93
CA ARG A 268 -10.37 0.61 -6.47
C ARG A 268 -10.84 -0.75 -5.97
N ILE A 269 -10.04 -1.40 -5.14
CA ILE A 269 -10.41 -2.66 -4.49
C ILE A 269 -11.38 -2.36 -3.36
N VAL A 270 -12.48 -3.12 -3.31
CA VAL A 270 -13.40 -3.18 -2.18
C VAL A 270 -13.09 -4.47 -1.41
N PRO A 271 -12.48 -4.39 -0.21
CA PRO A 271 -11.99 -5.57 0.50
C PRO A 271 -13.05 -6.61 0.81
N GLU A 272 -14.33 -6.21 0.90
CA GLU A 272 -15.48 -7.10 1.09
C GLU A 272 -15.78 -7.97 -0.13
N GLN A 273 -15.39 -7.51 -1.34
CA GLN A 273 -15.63 -8.21 -2.60
C GLN A 273 -14.47 -7.96 -3.58
N PRO A 274 -13.27 -8.46 -3.29
CA PRO A 274 -12.08 -8.14 -4.09
C PRO A 274 -11.96 -8.99 -5.36
N MET A 275 -12.82 -10.01 -5.53
CA MET A 275 -12.74 -10.99 -6.64
C MET A 275 -14.14 -11.30 -7.17
N THR A 276 -14.21 -11.62 -8.45
CA THR A 276 -15.42 -12.24 -9.05
C THR A 276 -15.57 -13.68 -8.57
N PRO A 277 -16.74 -14.32 -8.78
CA PRO A 277 -16.92 -15.75 -8.49
C PRO A 277 -15.90 -16.65 -9.21
N GLU A 278 -15.41 -16.22 -10.38
CA GLU A 278 -14.41 -16.94 -11.20
C GLU A 278 -12.97 -16.69 -10.71
N GLY A 279 -12.79 -15.86 -9.67
CA GLY A 279 -11.49 -15.58 -9.07
C GLY A 279 -10.69 -14.47 -9.77
N LYS A 280 -11.30 -13.63 -10.62
CA LYS A 280 -10.66 -12.46 -11.23
C LYS A 280 -10.71 -11.26 -10.27
N PRO A 281 -9.71 -10.37 -10.29
CA PRO A 281 -9.77 -9.10 -9.55
C PRO A 281 -11.04 -8.31 -9.90
N LEU A 282 -11.72 -7.78 -8.89
CA LEU A 282 -12.94 -7.01 -9.03
C LEU A 282 -12.77 -5.65 -8.35
N TYR A 283 -13.17 -4.59 -9.05
CA TYR A 283 -13.01 -3.21 -8.62
C TYR A 283 -14.37 -2.51 -8.54
N GLY A 284 -14.63 -1.80 -7.43
CA GLY A 284 -15.93 -1.12 -7.21
C GLY A 284 -15.99 0.32 -7.70
N ALA A 285 -14.85 0.87 -8.10
CA ALA A 285 -14.70 2.19 -8.72
C ALA A 285 -13.36 2.24 -9.45
N HIS A 286 -13.13 3.31 -10.21
CA HIS A 286 -11.82 3.56 -10.80
C HIS A 286 -11.45 5.04 -10.77
N TYR A 287 -10.15 5.29 -10.79
CA TYR A 287 -9.59 6.58 -11.12
C TYR A 287 -9.15 6.57 -12.57
N GLN A 288 -9.52 7.61 -13.29
CA GLN A 288 -8.85 8.02 -14.51
C GLN A 288 -7.82 9.09 -14.13
N LEU A 289 -6.58 8.85 -14.46
CA LEU A 289 -5.47 9.69 -14.04
C LEU A 289 -4.64 10.10 -15.25
N ARG A 290 -4.14 11.33 -15.23
CA ARG A 290 -3.07 11.75 -16.12
C ARG A 290 -1.87 12.13 -15.29
N ALA A 291 -0.73 11.54 -15.58
CA ALA A 291 0.55 11.87 -14.99
C ALA A 291 1.42 12.65 -15.97
N ARG A 292 2.23 13.55 -15.44
CA ARG A 292 3.24 14.29 -16.18
C ARG A 292 4.61 14.07 -15.56
N ARG A 293 5.62 13.85 -16.42
CA ARG A 293 7.00 13.80 -16.01
C ARG A 293 7.55 15.21 -15.94
N GLU A 294 7.86 15.67 -14.72
CA GLU A 294 8.36 17.01 -14.45
C GLU A 294 9.87 17.14 -14.80
N GLU A 295 10.41 18.35 -14.73
CA GLU A 295 11.82 18.64 -15.06
C GLU A 295 12.82 17.90 -14.16
N ASP A 296 12.43 17.58 -12.94
CA ASP A 296 13.22 16.76 -12.00
C ASP A 296 13.19 15.25 -12.30
N GLY A 297 12.53 14.88 -13.41
CA GLY A 297 12.41 13.49 -13.87
C GLY A 297 11.34 12.69 -13.13
N GLN A 298 10.65 13.25 -12.14
CA GLN A 298 9.63 12.58 -11.36
C GLN A 298 8.26 12.67 -12.01
N TRP A 299 7.52 11.57 -11.97
CA TRP A 299 6.12 11.54 -12.35
C TRP A 299 5.24 12.13 -11.25
N ARG A 300 4.26 12.97 -11.65
CA ARG A 300 3.24 13.55 -10.78
C ARG A 300 1.91 13.56 -11.49
N PHE A 301 0.83 13.39 -10.72
CA PHE A 301 -0.52 13.51 -11.29
C PHE A 301 -0.84 14.98 -11.60
N CYS A 302 -1.24 15.23 -12.85
CA CYS A 302 -1.68 16.54 -13.33
C CYS A 302 -3.18 16.60 -13.61
N TRP A 303 -3.87 15.45 -13.64
CA TRP A 303 -5.32 15.38 -13.74
C TRP A 303 -5.83 14.10 -13.08
N THR A 304 -7.06 14.16 -12.53
CA THR A 304 -7.73 13.03 -11.90
C THR A 304 -9.25 13.13 -12.03
N ASP A 305 -9.90 11.97 -12.15
CA ASP A 305 -11.34 11.82 -12.04
C ASP A 305 -11.67 10.46 -11.41
N CYS A 306 -12.51 10.46 -10.38
CA CYS A 306 -12.94 9.23 -9.69
C CYS A 306 -14.36 8.88 -10.12
N ARG A 307 -14.54 7.69 -10.66
CA ARG A 307 -15.82 7.20 -11.20
C ARG A 307 -16.26 5.93 -10.47
N PRO A 308 -17.50 5.89 -9.96
CA PRO A 308 -18.07 4.68 -9.40
C PRO A 308 -18.44 3.68 -10.50
N GLY A 309 -18.48 2.41 -10.18
CA GLY A 309 -18.90 1.34 -11.09
C GLY A 309 -18.02 0.11 -10.94
N TRP A 310 -18.66 -1.07 -10.96
CA TRP A 310 -17.98 -2.34 -10.87
C TRP A 310 -17.42 -2.75 -12.23
N PHE A 311 -16.20 -3.23 -12.25
CA PHE A 311 -15.54 -3.80 -13.41
C PHE A 311 -14.47 -4.81 -12.98
N ASP A 312 -14.06 -5.67 -13.90
CA ASP A 312 -12.99 -6.64 -13.75
C ASP A 312 -11.93 -6.47 -14.87
N THR A 313 -10.99 -7.39 -14.94
CA THR A 313 -9.93 -7.35 -15.95
C THR A 313 -10.39 -7.55 -17.39
N ASP A 314 -11.62 -8.07 -17.61
CA ASP A 314 -12.18 -8.25 -18.95
C ASP A 314 -13.00 -7.02 -19.40
N SER A 315 -13.33 -6.13 -18.49
CA SER A 315 -14.21 -4.97 -18.70
C SER A 315 -13.58 -3.65 -18.25
N ILE A 316 -12.25 -3.53 -18.43
CA ILE A 316 -11.51 -2.32 -18.06
C ILE A 316 -12.10 -1.11 -18.81
N PRO A 317 -12.46 -0.02 -18.11
CA PRO A 317 -12.98 1.19 -18.73
C PRO A 317 -12.04 1.78 -19.77
N GLU A 318 -12.62 2.38 -20.82
CA GLU A 318 -11.85 3.18 -21.77
C GLU A 318 -11.42 4.51 -21.16
N PHE A 319 -10.31 5.07 -21.67
CA PHE A 319 -9.91 6.42 -21.31
C PHE A 319 -10.94 7.43 -21.80
N ASP A 320 -11.44 8.21 -20.85
CA ASP A 320 -12.28 9.37 -21.10
C ASP A 320 -11.70 10.54 -20.28
N ILE A 321 -10.43 10.78 -20.53
CA ILE A 321 -9.73 11.93 -19.96
C ILE A 321 -10.16 13.10 -20.83
N GLY A 322 -11.17 13.83 -20.34
CA GLY A 322 -11.71 14.98 -21.04
C GLY A 322 -10.57 15.87 -21.50
N HIS A 323 -10.54 16.17 -22.78
CA HIS A 323 -9.65 17.16 -23.32
C HIS A 323 -9.99 18.47 -22.61
N SER A 324 -9.33 18.74 -21.49
CA SER A 324 -9.26 20.10 -20.96
C SER A 324 -8.53 20.88 -22.06
N THR A 325 -9.33 21.47 -22.93
CA THR A 325 -8.82 22.50 -23.82
C THR A 325 -8.24 23.57 -22.91
N ALA A 326 -6.93 23.76 -23.07
CA ALA A 326 -6.12 24.76 -22.42
C ALA A 326 -6.76 26.15 -22.46
#